data_3b41344c13dcb27d317e6730e58f4084
#
_entry.id   3b41344c13dcb27d317e6730e58f4084
#
_cell.length_a   1.000
_cell.length_b   1.000
_cell.length_c   1.000
_cell.angle_alpha   90.00
_cell.angle_beta   90.00
_cell.angle_gamma   90.00
#
_symmetry.space_group_name_H-M   'P 1'
#
loop_
_entity.id
_entity.type
_entity.pdbx_description
1 polymer ?
#
loop_
_entity_poly.entity_id
_entity_poly.type
_entity_poly.pdbx_seq_one_letter_code
_entity_poly.pdbx_strand_id
1 'polypeptide(L)'
;MIKNEDRMQSHTMELPRLIEIGEKNIGDFGKFLNSLNKPKKVSLICGTNVQKVIKIKVEKSLKIKKIQFIWHTSIDNQIKSINKIEKNVKKDNSDLIVGIGGGRSVDTAKLISYNLSIPFVSLPTAASHDGMASPFVS
;
A
#
# COMPACT_ATOMS: atom_id res chain seq x y z
N MET A 1 -12.17 -3.72 24.61
CA MET A 1 -11.76 -4.02 24.00
C MET A 1 -11.42 -3.95 23.98
N ILE A 2 -10.97 -3.74 24.00
CA ILE A 2 -10.44 -3.84 23.33
C ILE A 2 -10.27 -3.75 23.34
N LYS A 3 -9.96 -3.76 23.41
CA LYS A 3 -9.62 -3.92 22.80
C LYS A 3 -9.27 -3.74 22.65
N ASN A 4 -9.07 -3.62 22.94
CA ASN A 4 -8.65 -3.66 22.28
C ASN A 4 -8.31 -3.54 22.44
N GLU A 5 -8.00 -3.51 22.50
CA GLU A 5 -7.58 -3.77 22.07
C GLU A 5 -7.32 -3.99 22.05
N ASP A 6 -7.21 -4.06 22.32
CA ASP A 6 -6.94 -4.53 21.82
C ASP A 6 -6.82 -4.61 21.63
N ARG A 7 -6.74 -4.59 21.52
CA ARG A 7 -6.40 -4.75 20.78
C ARG A 7 -6.01 -4.48 20.61
N MET A 8 -5.82 -4.22 20.58
CA MET A 8 -5.26 -4.11 19.90
C MET A 8 -4.87 -4.02 20.01
N GLN A 9 -4.70 -4.04 20.04
CA GLN A 9 -4.14 -4.18 19.66
C GLN A 9 -3.83 -4.32 19.51
N SER A 10 -3.75 -4.40 19.57
CA SER A 10 -3.27 -4.59 19.02
C SER A 10 -3.31 -4.64 18.67
N HIS A 11 -3.22 -4.70 18.31
CA HIS A 11 -3.06 -4.65 17.63
C HIS A 11 -2.85 -4.54 16.91
N THR A 12 -2.85 -4.90 16.54
CA THR A 12 -2.50 -4.93 15.93
C THR A 12 -2.20 -4.17 14.95
N MET A 13 -2.24 -3.94 14.53
CA MET A 13 -2.18 -3.39 13.57
C MET A 13 -1.75 -2.28 13.78
N GLU A 14 -1.17 -2.31 14.20
CA GLU A 14 -0.85 -1.40 14.49
C GLU A 14 -0.07 -0.54 13.90
N LEU A 15 0.76 -0.76 13.48
CA LEU A 15 1.60 0.00 12.96
C LEU A 15 1.75 0.06 11.58
N PRO A 16 1.78 1.08 10.86
CA PRO A 16 2.15 1.12 9.50
C PRO A 16 3.58 0.73 9.39
N ARG A 17 3.91 -0.02 8.41
CA ARG A 17 5.27 -0.37 8.18
C ARG A 17 5.80 0.41 7.03
N LEU A 18 6.99 0.91 7.17
CA LEU A 18 7.65 1.66 6.13
C LEU A 18 8.63 0.74 5.44
N ILE A 19 8.53 0.61 4.14
CA ILE A 19 9.45 -0.20 3.41
C ILE A 19 10.28 0.68 2.55
N GLU A 20 11.57 0.63 2.72
CA GLU A 20 12.45 1.41 1.90
C GLU A 20 12.97 0.55 0.79
N ILE A 21 12.26 0.53 -0.31
CA ILE A 21 12.68 -0.26 -1.45
C ILE A 21 13.03 0.68 -2.56
N GLY A 22 14.25 0.62 -2.99
CA GLY A 22 14.67 1.42 -4.11
C GLY A 22 14.15 0.81 -5.38
N GLU A 23 14.29 1.52 -6.48
CA GLU A 23 13.84 1.06 -7.74
C GLU A 23 14.44 -0.27 -8.13
N LYS A 24 15.67 -0.51 -7.74
CA LYS A 24 16.33 -1.75 -8.05
C LYS A 24 15.73 -2.93 -7.33
N ASN A 25 15.13 -2.68 -6.17
CA ASN A 25 14.61 -3.74 -5.34
C ASN A 25 13.13 -3.98 -5.43
N ILE A 26 12.47 -3.30 -6.34
CA ILE A 26 11.03 -3.50 -6.49
C ILE A 26 10.71 -4.95 -6.81
N GLY A 27 11.64 -5.65 -7.45
CA GLY A 27 11.42 -7.06 -7.74
C GLY A 27 11.27 -7.93 -6.50
N ASP A 28 11.70 -7.44 -5.32
CA ASP A 28 11.57 -8.18 -4.09
C ASP A 28 10.34 -7.83 -3.31
N PHE A 29 9.49 -6.98 -3.85
CA PHE A 29 8.31 -6.50 -3.15
C PHE A 29 7.39 -7.64 -2.73
N GLY A 30 7.12 -8.57 -3.63
CA GLY A 30 6.25 -9.71 -3.30
C GLY A 30 6.86 -10.57 -2.21
N LYS A 31 8.16 -10.77 -2.26
CA LYS A 31 8.85 -11.54 -1.24
C LYS A 31 8.70 -10.86 0.12
N PHE A 32 8.86 -9.54 0.14
CA PHE A 32 8.72 -8.79 1.37
C PHE A 32 7.30 -8.92 1.92
N LEU A 33 6.29 -8.71 1.08
CA LEU A 33 4.91 -8.81 1.54
C LEU A 33 4.59 -10.21 2.03
N ASN A 34 5.14 -11.21 1.36
CA ASN A 34 4.89 -12.57 1.76
C ASN A 34 5.44 -12.87 3.15
N SER A 35 6.47 -12.13 3.55
CA SER A 35 7.03 -12.30 4.89
C SER A 35 6.18 -11.62 5.96
N LEU A 36 5.22 -10.80 5.54
CA LEU A 36 4.36 -10.12 6.48
C LEU A 36 3.04 -10.86 6.57
N ASN A 37 3.04 -11.99 7.13
CA ASN A 37 1.80 -12.75 7.36
C ASN A 37 1.12 -13.25 6.08
N LYS A 38 1.86 -13.39 5.03
CA LYS A 38 1.39 -13.98 3.78
C LYS A 38 0.02 -13.47 3.31
N PRO A 39 -0.07 -12.20 2.94
CA PRO A 39 -1.34 -11.67 2.48
C PRO A 39 -1.80 -12.39 1.22
N LYS A 40 -3.08 -12.61 1.10
CA LYS A 40 -3.63 -13.28 -0.07
C LYS A 40 -4.04 -12.29 -1.14
N LYS A 41 -4.54 -11.13 -0.73
CA LYS A 41 -5.02 -10.13 -1.66
C LYS A 41 -4.67 -8.76 -1.14
N VAL A 42 -4.01 -7.96 -1.96
CA VAL A 42 -3.60 -6.63 -1.53
C VAL A 42 -4.22 -5.56 -2.41
N SER A 43 -4.54 -4.42 -1.83
CA SER A 43 -4.97 -3.26 -2.56
C SER A 43 -3.79 -2.33 -2.68
N LEU A 44 -3.45 -1.96 -3.90
CA LEU A 44 -2.30 -1.09 -4.17
C LEU A 44 -2.84 0.29 -4.53
N ILE A 45 -2.55 1.27 -3.71
CA ILE A 45 -3.01 2.63 -3.92
C ILE A 45 -1.83 3.47 -4.39
N CYS A 46 -1.94 4.05 -5.57
CA CYS A 46 -0.81 4.68 -6.23
C CYS A 46 -1.28 5.75 -7.18
N GLY A 47 -0.47 6.77 -7.38
CA GLY A 47 -0.79 7.79 -8.36
C GLY A 47 -0.57 7.28 -9.77
N THR A 48 -1.17 7.94 -10.73
CA THR A 48 -1.11 7.51 -12.13
C THR A 48 0.32 7.42 -12.67
N ASN A 49 1.11 8.44 -12.43
CA ASN A 49 2.45 8.48 -13.00
C ASN A 49 3.38 7.45 -12.39
N VAL A 50 3.30 7.28 -11.09
CA VAL A 50 4.12 6.31 -10.42
C VAL A 50 3.72 4.92 -10.87
N GLN A 51 2.43 4.67 -10.98
CA GLN A 51 1.95 3.38 -11.43
C GLN A 51 2.52 2.99 -12.79
N LYS A 52 2.54 3.94 -13.72
CA LYS A 52 3.07 3.66 -15.05
C LYS A 52 4.50 3.18 -15.01
N VAL A 53 5.27 3.71 -14.08
CA VAL A 53 6.68 3.38 -14.00
C VAL A 53 6.92 2.01 -13.36
N ILE A 54 6.17 1.70 -12.32
CA ILE A 54 6.47 0.52 -11.53
C ILE A 54 5.55 -0.67 -11.74
N LYS A 55 4.46 -0.47 -12.48
CA LYS A 55 3.41 -1.49 -12.57
C LYS A 55 3.92 -2.88 -12.95
N ILE A 56 4.69 -2.96 -14.01
CA ILE A 56 5.15 -4.25 -14.51
C ILE A 56 5.98 -4.98 -13.47
N LYS A 57 6.92 -4.28 -12.85
CA LYS A 57 7.79 -4.91 -11.87
C LYS A 57 7.05 -5.34 -10.62
N VAL A 58 6.12 -4.50 -10.17
CA VAL A 58 5.34 -4.82 -8.97
C VAL A 58 4.45 -6.02 -9.25
N GLU A 59 3.76 -6.02 -10.37
CA GLU A 59 2.86 -7.12 -10.68
C GLU A 59 3.61 -8.44 -10.82
N LYS A 60 4.76 -8.40 -11.49
CA LYS A 60 5.55 -9.60 -11.66
C LYS A 60 5.99 -10.14 -10.30
N SER A 61 6.42 -9.26 -9.43
CA SER A 61 6.86 -9.64 -8.10
C SER A 61 5.74 -10.30 -7.30
N LEU A 62 4.54 -9.74 -7.38
CA LEU A 62 3.40 -10.29 -6.65
C LEU A 62 2.94 -11.62 -7.24
N LYS A 63 2.96 -11.74 -8.56
CA LYS A 63 2.54 -12.97 -9.20
C LYS A 63 3.46 -14.14 -8.84
N ILE A 64 4.74 -13.88 -8.73
CA ILE A 64 5.69 -14.91 -8.34
C ILE A 64 5.31 -15.52 -7.00
N LYS A 65 4.80 -14.70 -6.10
CA LYS A 65 4.40 -15.16 -4.77
C LYS A 65 2.92 -15.53 -4.69
N LYS A 66 2.23 -15.49 -5.83
CA LYS A 66 0.82 -15.84 -5.90
C LYS A 66 -0.05 -14.96 -5.01
N ILE A 67 0.31 -13.69 -4.93
CA ILE A 67 -0.47 -12.70 -4.19
C ILE A 67 -1.38 -12.00 -5.17
N GLN A 68 -2.68 -11.99 -4.91
CA GLN A 68 -3.63 -11.28 -5.75
C GLN A 68 -3.54 -9.80 -5.45
N PHE A 69 -3.80 -8.98 -6.42
CA PHE A 69 -3.70 -7.55 -6.22
C PHE A 69 -4.73 -6.80 -7.03
N ILE A 70 -5.06 -5.61 -6.57
CA ILE A 70 -5.96 -4.72 -7.28
C ILE A 70 -5.39 -3.33 -7.16
N TRP A 71 -5.28 -2.62 -8.27
CA TRP A 71 -4.79 -1.25 -8.27
C TRP A 71 -5.93 -0.28 -8.05
N HIS A 72 -5.67 0.75 -7.26
CA HIS A 72 -6.59 1.86 -7.09
C HIS A 72 -5.79 3.13 -7.34
N THR A 73 -6.28 3.98 -8.20
CA THR A 73 -5.55 5.18 -8.56
C THR A 73 -5.95 6.35 -7.68
N SER A 74 -4.95 6.96 -7.07
CA SER A 74 -5.15 8.12 -6.23
C SER A 74 -4.92 9.36 -7.09
N ILE A 75 -5.98 10.04 -7.48
CA ILE A 75 -5.86 11.19 -8.35
C ILE A 75 -5.80 12.49 -7.59
N ASP A 76 -6.46 12.59 -6.49
CA ASP A 76 -6.44 13.80 -5.68
C ASP A 76 -6.75 13.42 -4.25
N ASN A 77 -6.75 14.39 -3.35
CA ASN A 77 -7.00 14.11 -1.94
C ASN A 77 -8.38 14.60 -1.49
N GLN A 78 -9.31 14.70 -2.41
CA GLN A 78 -10.66 15.10 -2.03
C GLN A 78 -11.37 13.95 -1.37
N ILE A 79 -12.19 14.27 -0.40
CA ILE A 79 -12.90 13.25 0.36
C ILE A 79 -13.73 12.34 -0.53
N LYS A 80 -14.36 12.91 -1.55
CA LYS A 80 -15.17 12.14 -2.45
C LYS A 80 -14.36 11.05 -3.15
N SER A 81 -13.17 11.40 -3.60
CA SER A 81 -12.29 10.47 -4.28
C SER A 81 -11.78 9.39 -3.33
N ILE A 82 -11.43 9.79 -2.13
CA ILE A 82 -10.96 8.86 -1.12
C ILE A 82 -12.06 7.88 -0.73
N ASN A 83 -13.28 8.37 -0.55
CA ASN A 83 -14.39 7.51 -0.18
C ASN A 83 -14.69 6.48 -1.27
N LYS A 84 -14.50 6.85 -2.53
CA LYS A 84 -14.73 5.94 -3.61
C LYS A 84 -13.71 4.80 -3.59
N ILE A 85 -12.46 5.14 -3.35
CA ILE A 85 -11.42 4.12 -3.25
C ILE A 85 -11.70 3.21 -2.06
N GLU A 86 -12.05 3.80 -0.92
CA GLU A 86 -12.32 3.03 0.29
C GLU A 86 -13.45 2.03 0.06
N LYS A 87 -14.49 2.45 -0.61
CA LYS A 87 -15.62 1.59 -0.90
C LYS A 87 -15.18 0.40 -1.75
N ASN A 88 -14.34 0.65 -2.75
CA ASN A 88 -13.85 -0.40 -3.60
C ASN A 88 -12.91 -1.36 -2.85
N VAL A 89 -12.07 -0.83 -1.99
CA VAL A 89 -11.17 -1.67 -1.20
C VAL A 89 -11.98 -2.59 -0.29
N LYS A 90 -13.02 -2.04 0.32
CA LYS A 90 -13.86 -2.84 1.19
C LYS A 90 -14.56 -3.95 0.41
N LYS A 91 -15.03 -3.62 -0.77
CA LYS A 91 -15.74 -4.58 -1.60
C LYS A 91 -14.81 -5.71 -2.05
N ASP A 92 -13.54 -5.38 -2.27
CA ASP A 92 -12.57 -6.35 -2.73
C ASP A 92 -12.08 -7.29 -1.65
N ASN A 93 -12.36 -6.99 -0.40
CA ASN A 93 -11.92 -7.82 0.72
C ASN A 93 -10.41 -8.03 0.78
N SER A 94 -9.67 -6.97 0.55
CA SER A 94 -8.21 -7.06 0.65
C SER A 94 -7.79 -7.25 2.10
N ASP A 95 -6.75 -8.01 2.32
CA ASP A 95 -6.26 -8.21 3.67
C ASP A 95 -5.00 -7.38 3.94
N LEU A 96 -4.59 -6.56 2.99
CA LEU A 96 -3.47 -5.64 3.18
C LEU A 96 -3.64 -4.47 2.23
N ILE A 97 -3.29 -3.27 2.69
CA ILE A 97 -3.32 -2.09 1.86
C ILE A 97 -1.91 -1.57 1.72
N VAL A 98 -1.49 -1.26 0.50
CA VAL A 98 -0.16 -0.73 0.25
C VAL A 98 -0.30 0.64 -0.39
N GLY A 99 0.31 1.65 0.20
CA GLY A 99 0.35 2.99 -0.39
C GLY A 99 1.68 3.16 -1.07
N ILE A 100 1.68 3.39 -2.37
CA ILE A 100 2.89 3.46 -3.14
C ILE A 100 3.11 4.84 -3.71
N GLY A 101 4.29 5.37 -3.52
CA GLY A 101 4.67 6.65 -4.11
C GLY A 101 4.82 7.76 -3.12
N GLY A 102 4.34 8.94 -3.47
CA GLY A 102 4.51 10.11 -2.64
C GLY A 102 3.43 10.27 -1.60
N GLY A 103 3.47 11.40 -0.91
CA GLY A 103 2.63 11.64 0.25
C GLY A 103 1.15 11.45 0.06
N ARG A 104 0.61 11.93 -1.06
CA ARG A 104 -0.84 11.84 -1.27
C ARG A 104 -1.33 10.39 -1.27
N SER A 105 -0.67 9.55 -2.03
CA SER A 105 -1.10 8.15 -2.13
C SER A 105 -0.90 7.41 -0.82
N VAL A 106 0.21 7.67 -0.16
CA VAL A 106 0.50 7.04 1.12
C VAL A 106 -0.51 7.50 2.17
N ASP A 107 -0.83 8.79 2.21
CA ASP A 107 -1.79 9.31 3.17
C ASP A 107 -3.19 8.74 2.93
N THR A 108 -3.59 8.62 1.67
CA THR A 108 -4.88 8.06 1.32
C THR A 108 -4.94 6.59 1.78
N ALA A 109 -3.89 5.84 1.50
CA ALA A 109 -3.84 4.44 1.89
C ALA A 109 -3.91 4.28 3.41
N LYS A 110 -3.21 5.16 4.10
CA LYS A 110 -3.18 5.11 5.56
C LYS A 110 -4.55 5.39 6.15
N LEU A 111 -5.24 6.38 5.62
CA LEU A 111 -6.58 6.72 6.10
C LEU A 111 -7.56 5.58 5.85
N ILE A 112 -7.52 4.99 4.67
CA ILE A 112 -8.41 3.90 4.34
C ILE A 112 -8.12 2.69 5.22
N SER A 113 -6.84 2.42 5.44
CA SER A 113 -6.41 1.35 6.31
C SER A 113 -7.00 1.52 7.71
N TYR A 114 -6.90 2.74 8.21
CA TYR A 114 -7.43 3.04 9.54
C TYR A 114 -8.94 2.84 9.57
N ASN A 115 -9.65 3.38 8.58
CA ASN A 115 -11.10 3.30 8.56
C ASN A 115 -11.62 1.87 8.42
N LEU A 116 -10.92 1.03 7.70
CA LEU A 116 -11.35 -0.33 7.46
C LEU A 116 -10.68 -1.36 8.38
N SER A 117 -9.78 -0.90 9.21
CA SER A 117 -9.02 -1.78 10.12
C SER A 117 -8.27 -2.87 9.35
N ILE A 118 -7.65 -2.48 8.26
CA ILE A 118 -6.84 -3.38 7.46
C ILE A 118 -5.37 -2.96 7.59
N PRO A 119 -4.44 -3.88 7.75
CA PRO A 119 -3.03 -3.51 7.89
C PRO A 119 -2.51 -2.71 6.71
N PHE A 120 -1.55 -1.87 6.96
CA PHE A 120 -1.04 -0.93 5.98
C PHE A 120 0.47 -1.04 5.83
N VAL A 121 0.94 -0.92 4.60
CA VAL A 121 2.36 -0.86 4.30
C VAL A 121 2.58 0.34 3.40
N SER A 122 3.63 1.09 3.68
CA SER A 122 3.99 2.24 2.87
C SER A 122 5.19 1.89 2.02
N LEU A 123 5.11 2.12 0.72
CA LEU A 123 6.19 1.85 -0.20
C LEU A 123 6.57 3.14 -0.92
N PRO A 124 7.44 3.94 -0.33
CA PRO A 124 7.89 5.15 -1.02
C PRO A 124 8.81 4.73 -2.15
N THR A 125 8.69 5.37 -3.28
CA THR A 125 9.53 5.03 -4.43
C THR A 125 10.21 6.27 -4.98
N ALA A 126 11.33 6.07 -5.58
CA ALA A 126 12.03 7.17 -6.22
C ALA A 126 11.23 7.72 -7.37
N ALA A 127 10.38 6.92 -7.94
CA ALA A 127 9.56 7.37 -9.06
C ALA A 127 8.50 8.36 -8.62
N SER A 128 8.31 8.53 -7.31
CA SER A 128 7.33 9.48 -6.83
C SER A 128 7.78 10.92 -7.05
N HIS A 129 9.20 11.15 -7.37
CA HIS A 129 9.53 12.44 -7.62
C HIS A 129 10.25 12.54 -8.78
N ASP A 130 10.55 13.43 -9.25
CA ASP A 130 11.19 13.50 -10.37
C ASP A 130 12.28 12.89 -10.33
N GLY A 131 12.29 12.22 -10.04
CA GLY A 131 13.27 11.53 -10.08
C GLY A 131 14.00 11.40 -9.17
N MET A 132 14.07 11.36 -8.42
CA MET A 132 14.64 10.98 -7.66
C MET A 132 14.89 11.01 -6.71
N ALA A 133 14.91 11.00 -6.33
CA ALA A 133 15.15 11.27 -5.48
C ALA A 133 15.35 10.60 -4.35
N SER A 134 15.27 10.83 -3.27
CA SER A 134 15.49 10.15 -2.19
C SER A 134 14.43 9.37 -1.94
N PRO A 135 14.58 8.25 -1.84
CA PRO A 135 13.57 7.33 -1.67
C PRO A 135 12.97 7.40 -0.36
N PHE A 136 13.46 7.96 0.43
CA PHE A 136 12.83 7.84 1.56
C PHE A 136 12.68 8.72 2.19
N VAL A 137 12.31 8.91 2.48
CA VAL A 137 12.13 9.65 2.94
C VAL A 137 11.34 9.56 3.77
N SER A 138 10.84 9.34 4.27
CA SER A 138 10.15 9.23 5.10
C SER A 138 9.89 9.52 5.72
#